data_196328f8c96694a0d128ec7b818daa22
#
_entry.id   196328f8c96694a0d128ec7b818daa22
#
_cell.length_a   1.000
_cell.length_b   1.000
_cell.length_c   1.000
_cell.angle_alpha   90.00
_cell.angle_beta   90.00
_cell.angle_gamma   90.00
#
_symmetry.space_group_name_H-M   'P 1'
#
loop_
_entity.id
_entity.type
_entity.pdbx_description
1 polymer ?
#
loop_
_entity_poly.entity_id
_entity_poly.type
_entity_poly.pdbx_seq_one_letter_code
_entity_poly.pdbx_strand_id
1 'polypeptide(L)'
;MMSPMSSAPFDVSSASQVYRRLLGYARPHLGMFMIGVAGMAVFAATDAALAYFVKFFLANAFVDPDPRIVWAVPLGAVLLFAVRGVGDYVAVYFPGWVGRQIIKALRRELFAHFLRLPMRYHTANASGGLLSRLTYNVELVAEATTSAVTVLLRDTLTIVFLLGMLLWLNWQLALFVLLLGPPISTLIQFIN
;
A
#
# COMPACT_ATOMS: atom_id res chain seq x y z
N MET A 1 -18.99 18.45 38.11
CA MET A 1 -18.78 17.04 38.45
C MET A 1 -18.78 16.27 37.12
N MET A 2 -17.60 16.14 36.48
CA MET A 2 -17.44 15.45 35.19
C MET A 2 -17.26 13.97 35.45
N SER A 3 -18.22 13.15 35.01
CA SER A 3 -18.10 11.70 35.03
C SER A 3 -16.96 11.26 34.10
N PRO A 4 -16.08 10.32 34.51
CA PRO A 4 -15.02 9.83 33.66
C PRO A 4 -15.65 9.06 32.48
N MET A 5 -15.26 9.44 31.27
CA MET A 5 -15.59 8.68 30.05
C MET A 5 -15.01 7.28 30.21
N SER A 6 -15.91 6.30 30.38
CA SER A 6 -15.59 4.88 30.35
C SER A 6 -14.88 4.55 29.03
N SER A 7 -13.61 4.23 29.12
CA SER A 7 -12.83 3.61 28.04
C SER A 7 -13.37 2.18 27.85
N ALA A 8 -14.43 2.03 27.08
CA ALA A 8 -14.85 0.70 26.64
C ALA A 8 -13.68 0.08 25.85
N PRO A 9 -13.29 -1.18 26.16
CA PRO A 9 -12.22 -1.83 25.44
C PRO A 9 -12.58 -1.93 23.96
N PHE A 10 -11.63 -1.59 23.08
CA PHE A 10 -11.78 -1.77 21.64
C PHE A 10 -12.09 -3.24 21.37
N ASP A 11 -13.34 -3.53 21.03
CA ASP A 11 -13.79 -4.88 20.75
C ASP A 11 -13.32 -5.25 19.33
N VAL A 12 -12.33 -6.16 19.26
CA VAL A 12 -11.72 -6.66 18.03
C VAL A 12 -12.76 -7.28 17.08
N SER A 13 -13.87 -7.78 17.64
CA SER A 13 -15.00 -8.32 16.88
C SER A 13 -15.71 -7.24 16.07
N SER A 14 -15.82 -6.02 16.60
CA SER A 14 -16.41 -4.88 15.89
C SER A 14 -15.50 -4.37 14.78
N ALA A 15 -14.18 -4.42 14.95
CA ALA A 15 -13.22 -4.04 13.93
C ALA A 15 -13.31 -4.96 12.69
N SER A 16 -13.40 -6.27 12.90
CA SER A 16 -13.51 -7.24 11.79
C SER A 16 -14.80 -7.06 10.98
N GLN A 17 -15.90 -6.73 11.64
CA GLN A 17 -17.18 -6.43 10.96
C GLN A 17 -17.11 -5.15 10.13
N VAL A 18 -16.44 -4.11 10.64
CA VAL A 18 -16.21 -2.86 9.90
C VAL A 18 -15.35 -3.12 8.66
N TYR A 19 -14.25 -3.87 8.80
CA TYR A 19 -13.40 -4.26 7.66
C TYR A 19 -14.17 -5.06 6.61
N ARG A 20 -14.99 -6.02 7.02
CA ARG A 20 -15.80 -6.82 6.11
C ARG A 20 -16.83 -5.98 5.35
N ARG A 21 -17.39 -4.98 6.01
CA ARG A 21 -18.32 -4.02 5.39
C ARG A 21 -17.61 -3.12 4.39
N LEU A 22 -16.43 -2.59 4.74
CA LEU A 22 -15.58 -1.80 3.83
C LEU A 22 -15.15 -2.61 2.59
N LEU A 23 -14.77 -3.87 2.76
CA LEU A 23 -14.49 -4.78 1.65
C LEU A 23 -15.72 -5.01 0.75
N GLY A 24 -16.92 -4.98 1.31
CA GLY A 24 -18.16 -5.05 0.54
C GLY A 24 -18.32 -3.90 -0.46
N TYR A 25 -17.90 -2.68 -0.08
CA TYR A 25 -17.90 -1.51 -0.98
C TYR A 25 -16.79 -1.56 -2.04
N ALA A 26 -15.70 -2.26 -1.77
CA ALA A 26 -14.62 -2.47 -2.74
C ALA A 26 -14.98 -3.51 -3.82
N ARG A 27 -15.89 -4.45 -3.52
CA ARG A 27 -16.25 -5.57 -4.42
C ARG A 27 -16.58 -5.15 -5.86
N PRO A 28 -17.43 -4.14 -6.14
CA PRO A 28 -17.74 -3.74 -7.50
C PRO A 28 -16.53 -3.13 -8.24
N HIS A 29 -15.46 -2.77 -7.52
CA HIS A 29 -14.29 -2.09 -8.07
C HIS A 29 -13.02 -2.97 -8.01
N LEU A 30 -13.18 -4.28 -7.72
CA LEU A 30 -12.07 -5.23 -7.64
C LEU A 30 -11.24 -5.30 -8.93
N GLY A 31 -11.88 -5.16 -10.10
CA GLY A 31 -11.14 -5.13 -11.37
C GLY A 31 -10.12 -3.99 -11.43
N MET A 32 -10.51 -2.79 -11.02
CA MET A 32 -9.60 -1.64 -10.95
C MET A 32 -8.52 -1.82 -9.88
N PHE A 33 -8.88 -2.42 -8.75
CA PHE A 33 -7.91 -2.75 -7.71
C PHE A 33 -6.86 -3.76 -8.20
N MET A 34 -7.28 -4.79 -8.94
CA MET A 34 -6.37 -5.79 -9.53
C MET A 34 -5.40 -5.19 -10.55
N ILE A 35 -5.82 -4.17 -11.32
CA ILE A 35 -4.91 -3.41 -12.18
C ILE A 35 -3.83 -2.71 -11.32
N GLY A 36 -4.22 -2.12 -10.21
CA GLY A 36 -3.28 -1.54 -9.24
C GLY A 36 -2.29 -2.57 -8.70
N VAL A 37 -2.76 -3.76 -8.32
CA VAL A 37 -1.92 -4.87 -7.86
C VAL A 37 -0.95 -5.33 -8.97
N ALA A 38 -1.42 -5.41 -10.22
CA ALA A 38 -0.54 -5.69 -11.36
C ALA A 38 0.55 -4.61 -11.52
N GLY A 39 0.20 -3.34 -11.35
CA GLY A 39 1.17 -2.24 -11.32
C GLY A 39 2.22 -2.40 -10.20
N MET A 40 1.79 -2.80 -8.99
CA MET A 40 2.70 -3.10 -7.88
C MET A 40 3.63 -4.26 -8.20
N ALA A 41 3.12 -5.30 -8.87
CA ALA A 41 3.94 -6.44 -9.29
C ALA A 41 4.98 -6.03 -10.35
N VAL A 42 4.61 -5.19 -11.32
CA VAL A 42 5.56 -4.63 -12.30
C VAL A 42 6.61 -3.78 -11.60
N PHE A 43 6.21 -2.93 -10.67
CA PHE A 43 7.14 -2.12 -9.87
C PHE A 43 8.14 -3.01 -9.10
N ALA A 44 7.64 -4.01 -8.37
CA ALA A 44 8.47 -4.94 -7.60
C ALA A 44 9.41 -5.77 -8.51
N ALA A 45 8.93 -6.21 -9.68
CA ALA A 45 9.74 -6.91 -10.67
C ALA A 45 10.87 -6.02 -11.22
N THR A 46 10.60 -4.72 -11.44
CA THR A 46 11.64 -3.78 -11.89
C THR A 46 12.67 -3.47 -10.82
N ASP A 47 12.33 -3.52 -9.51
CA ASP A 47 13.31 -3.44 -8.41
C ASP A 47 14.28 -4.64 -8.44
N ALA A 48 13.75 -5.85 -8.61
CA ALA A 48 14.56 -7.04 -8.77
C ALA A 48 15.43 -6.98 -10.05
N ALA A 49 14.83 -6.54 -11.18
CA ALA A 49 15.54 -6.37 -12.44
C ALA A 49 16.67 -5.33 -12.35
N LEU A 50 16.49 -4.26 -11.57
CA LEU A 50 17.51 -3.25 -11.33
C LEU A 50 18.76 -3.86 -10.66
N ALA A 51 18.58 -4.72 -9.66
CA ALA A 51 19.68 -5.42 -9.00
C ALA A 51 20.47 -6.29 -9.99
N TYR A 52 19.76 -7.00 -10.88
CA TYR A 52 20.40 -7.79 -11.95
C TYR A 52 21.10 -6.88 -12.98
N PHE A 53 20.48 -5.77 -13.35
CA PHE A 53 21.03 -4.80 -14.30
C PHE A 53 22.36 -4.22 -13.79
N VAL A 54 22.43 -3.85 -12.50
CA VAL A 54 23.67 -3.36 -11.88
C VAL A 54 24.76 -4.43 -11.91
N LYS A 55 24.43 -5.69 -11.58
CA LYS A 55 25.37 -6.80 -11.68
C LYS A 55 25.90 -6.97 -13.12
N PHE A 56 25.01 -6.95 -14.11
CA PHE A 56 25.36 -7.07 -15.52
C PHE A 56 26.27 -5.91 -15.97
N PHE A 57 25.93 -4.69 -15.56
CA PHE A 57 26.74 -3.50 -15.86
C PHE A 57 28.15 -3.61 -15.30
N LEU A 58 28.28 -3.94 -14.01
CA LEU A 58 29.59 -4.08 -13.36
C LEU A 58 30.46 -5.16 -14.03
N ALA A 59 29.88 -6.30 -14.37
CA ALA A 59 30.61 -7.39 -15.01
C ALA A 59 31.14 -6.98 -16.39
N ASN A 60 30.31 -6.32 -17.20
CA ASN A 60 30.69 -5.97 -18.58
C ASN A 60 31.45 -4.66 -18.72
N ALA A 61 31.33 -3.75 -17.75
CA ALA A 61 32.06 -2.48 -17.78
C ALA A 61 33.52 -2.63 -17.34
N PHE A 62 33.81 -3.60 -16.43
CA PHE A 62 35.11 -3.74 -15.82
C PHE A 62 35.89 -5.00 -16.26
N VAL A 63 35.20 -6.03 -16.74
CA VAL A 63 35.85 -7.32 -17.07
C VAL A 63 36.12 -7.46 -18.58
N ASP A 64 35.14 -7.10 -19.42
CA ASP A 64 35.23 -7.14 -20.89
C ASP A 64 34.52 -5.92 -21.52
N PRO A 65 35.23 -4.81 -21.77
CA PRO A 65 34.63 -3.59 -22.33
C PRO A 65 34.28 -3.78 -23.82
N ASP A 66 32.99 -4.10 -24.10
CA ASP A 66 32.47 -4.13 -25.46
C ASP A 66 31.89 -2.73 -25.84
N PRO A 67 32.35 -2.09 -26.93
CA PRO A 67 31.85 -0.79 -27.37
C PRO A 67 30.32 -0.74 -27.56
N ARG A 68 29.68 -1.85 -27.86
CA ARG A 68 28.20 -1.95 -28.00
C ARG A 68 27.47 -1.78 -26.68
N ILE A 69 28.10 -2.18 -25.58
CA ILE A 69 27.52 -2.11 -24.23
C ILE A 69 27.45 -0.67 -23.73
N VAL A 70 28.37 0.21 -24.19
CA VAL A 70 28.39 1.63 -23.83
C VAL A 70 27.08 2.35 -24.19
N TRP A 71 26.43 1.97 -25.28
CA TRP A 71 25.13 2.51 -25.67
C TRP A 71 23.93 1.68 -25.18
N ALA A 72 24.08 0.38 -25.06
CA ALA A 72 23.01 -0.51 -24.62
C ALA A 72 22.65 -0.30 -23.15
N VAL A 73 23.63 0.03 -22.30
CA VAL A 73 23.42 0.23 -20.86
C VAL A 73 22.57 1.47 -20.56
N PRO A 74 22.88 2.70 -21.07
CA PRO A 74 22.03 3.86 -20.85
C PRO A 74 20.62 3.67 -21.41
N LEU A 75 20.49 3.06 -22.59
CA LEU A 75 19.19 2.80 -23.20
C LEU A 75 18.37 1.79 -22.34
N GLY A 76 18.99 0.71 -21.87
CA GLY A 76 18.40 -0.26 -20.97
C GLY A 76 17.97 0.36 -19.65
N ALA A 77 18.79 1.24 -19.08
CA ALA A 77 18.47 1.98 -17.87
C ALA A 77 17.22 2.86 -18.08
N VAL A 78 17.20 3.65 -19.14
CA VAL A 78 16.06 4.53 -19.46
C VAL A 78 14.78 3.71 -19.62
N LEU A 79 14.83 2.60 -20.35
CA LEU A 79 13.67 1.71 -20.54
C LEU A 79 13.21 1.11 -19.23
N LEU A 80 14.12 0.63 -18.38
CA LEU A 80 13.81 0.04 -17.08
C LEU A 80 13.16 1.08 -16.16
N PHE A 81 13.69 2.31 -16.11
CA PHE A 81 13.09 3.37 -15.31
C PHE A 81 11.75 3.85 -15.88
N ALA A 82 11.56 3.84 -17.20
CA ALA A 82 10.28 4.15 -17.82
C ALA A 82 9.21 3.11 -17.43
N VAL A 83 9.52 1.82 -17.53
CA VAL A 83 8.61 0.73 -17.10
C VAL A 83 8.32 0.82 -15.61
N ARG A 84 9.33 1.10 -14.78
CA ARG A 84 9.19 1.31 -13.35
C ARG A 84 8.25 2.48 -13.05
N GLY A 85 8.41 3.62 -13.72
CA GLY A 85 7.57 4.80 -13.54
C GLY A 85 6.12 4.55 -13.91
N VAL A 86 5.85 3.83 -15.01
CA VAL A 86 4.51 3.41 -15.38
C VAL A 86 3.92 2.45 -14.33
N GLY A 87 4.70 1.47 -13.87
CA GLY A 87 4.28 0.53 -12.82
C GLY A 87 3.92 1.26 -11.53
N ASP A 88 4.74 2.19 -11.08
CA ASP A 88 4.50 2.99 -9.87
C ASP A 88 3.24 3.88 -10.01
N TYR A 89 3.08 4.53 -11.15
CA TYR A 89 1.89 5.33 -11.43
C TYR A 89 0.61 4.49 -11.33
N VAL A 90 0.59 3.31 -11.97
CA VAL A 90 -0.55 2.38 -11.94
C VAL A 90 -0.79 1.88 -10.51
N ALA A 91 0.28 1.53 -9.79
CA ALA A 91 0.24 1.03 -8.42
C ALA A 91 -0.37 2.02 -7.42
N VAL A 92 -0.18 3.32 -7.64
CA VAL A 92 -0.70 4.39 -6.77
C VAL A 92 -2.09 4.86 -7.22
N TYR A 93 -2.26 5.07 -8.52
CA TYR A 93 -3.48 5.68 -9.06
C TYR A 93 -4.73 4.81 -8.86
N PHE A 94 -4.67 3.53 -9.20
CA PHE A 94 -5.85 2.65 -9.19
C PHE A 94 -6.36 2.35 -7.77
N PRO A 95 -5.52 1.97 -6.79
CA PRO A 95 -5.98 1.79 -5.41
C PRO A 95 -6.49 3.10 -4.80
N GLY A 96 -5.84 4.23 -5.08
CA GLY A 96 -6.31 5.55 -4.65
C GLY A 96 -7.67 5.91 -5.26
N TRP A 97 -7.92 5.55 -6.51
CA TRP A 97 -9.23 5.72 -7.14
C TRP A 97 -10.31 4.87 -6.45
N VAL A 98 -10.00 3.60 -6.17
CA VAL A 98 -10.90 2.69 -5.43
C VAL A 98 -11.21 3.26 -4.04
N GLY A 99 -10.22 3.77 -3.31
CA GLY A 99 -10.40 4.43 -2.02
C GLY A 99 -11.39 5.61 -2.10
N ARG A 100 -11.26 6.45 -3.11
CA ARG A 100 -12.20 7.57 -3.34
C ARG A 100 -13.63 7.10 -3.63
N GLN A 101 -13.82 5.96 -4.32
CA GLN A 101 -15.16 5.40 -4.54
C GLN A 101 -15.77 4.87 -3.23
N ILE A 102 -14.96 4.26 -2.36
CA ILE A 102 -15.40 3.82 -1.02
C ILE A 102 -15.84 5.03 -0.19
N ILE A 103 -15.03 6.10 -0.15
CA ILE A 103 -15.37 7.36 0.55
C ILE A 103 -16.69 7.92 0.05
N LYS A 104 -16.86 7.97 -1.28
CA LYS A 104 -18.11 8.45 -1.91
C LYS A 104 -19.32 7.62 -1.49
N ALA A 105 -19.19 6.29 -1.47
CA ALA A 105 -20.28 5.40 -1.07
C ALA A 105 -20.65 5.59 0.41
N LEU A 106 -19.65 5.67 1.30
CA LEU A 106 -19.84 5.92 2.73
C LEU A 106 -20.50 7.26 3.01
N ARG A 107 -20.04 8.34 2.35
CA ARG A 107 -20.64 9.68 2.47
C ARG A 107 -22.11 9.66 2.04
N ARG A 108 -22.42 8.97 0.96
CA ARG A 108 -23.82 8.87 0.47
C ARG A 108 -24.71 8.13 1.46
N GLU A 109 -24.22 7.03 2.04
CA GLU A 109 -24.98 6.24 3.03
C GLU A 109 -25.21 7.05 4.32
N LEU A 110 -24.15 7.69 4.84
CA LEU A 110 -24.26 8.55 6.01
C LEU A 110 -25.19 9.72 5.79
N PHE A 111 -25.11 10.39 4.65
CA PHE A 111 -26.01 11.51 4.33
C PHE A 111 -27.47 11.04 4.26
N ALA A 112 -27.73 9.92 3.60
CA ALA A 112 -29.07 9.34 3.56
C ALA A 112 -29.59 8.95 4.95
N HIS A 113 -28.71 8.49 5.84
CA HIS A 113 -29.05 8.19 7.22
C HIS A 113 -29.39 9.47 8.00
N PHE A 114 -28.59 10.52 7.86
CA PHE A 114 -28.85 11.81 8.53
C PHE A 114 -30.18 12.44 8.12
N LEU A 115 -30.57 12.33 6.85
CA LEU A 115 -31.86 12.84 6.38
C LEU A 115 -33.06 12.11 7.00
N ARG A 116 -32.88 10.89 7.51
CA ARG A 116 -33.93 10.11 8.17
C ARG A 116 -34.04 10.35 9.68
N LEU A 117 -33.08 11.09 10.27
CA LEU A 117 -33.11 11.39 11.69
C LEU A 117 -34.20 12.40 12.03
N PRO A 118 -34.86 12.26 13.21
CA PRO A 118 -35.93 13.19 13.62
C PRO A 118 -35.37 14.60 13.88
N MET A 119 -36.22 15.60 13.67
CA MET A 119 -35.87 17.04 13.77
C MET A 119 -35.22 17.41 15.11
N ARG A 120 -35.60 16.74 16.20
CA ARG A 120 -34.99 16.92 17.54
C ARG A 120 -33.48 16.67 17.58
N TYR A 121 -32.99 15.79 16.72
CA TYR A 121 -31.54 15.51 16.62
C TYR A 121 -30.80 16.67 15.94
N HIS A 122 -31.40 17.27 14.93
CA HIS A 122 -30.82 18.41 14.20
C HIS A 122 -30.79 19.68 15.04
N THR A 123 -31.79 19.90 15.90
CA THR A 123 -31.83 21.06 16.81
C THR A 123 -30.92 20.90 18.03
N ALA A 124 -30.64 19.66 18.48
CA ALA A 124 -29.78 19.39 19.62
C ALA A 124 -28.27 19.37 19.27
N ASN A 125 -27.93 19.16 18.01
CA ASN A 125 -26.56 19.09 17.56
C ASN A 125 -26.25 20.23 16.57
N ALA A 126 -25.16 20.97 16.83
CA ALA A 126 -24.73 22.01 15.92
C ALA A 126 -24.40 21.42 14.54
N SER A 127 -25.00 21.99 13.48
CA SER A 127 -24.82 21.52 12.09
C SER A 127 -23.36 21.39 11.66
N GLY A 128 -22.45 22.20 12.20
CA GLY A 128 -21.02 22.15 11.93
C GLY A 128 -20.34 20.86 12.43
N GLY A 129 -20.74 20.34 13.60
CA GLY A 129 -20.21 19.08 14.12
C GLY A 129 -20.64 17.85 13.31
N LEU A 130 -21.86 17.86 12.78
CA LEU A 130 -22.38 16.83 11.91
C LEU A 130 -21.66 16.83 10.54
N LEU A 131 -21.44 18.02 9.98
CA LEU A 131 -20.72 18.18 8.72
C LEU A 131 -19.25 17.76 8.84
N SER A 132 -18.60 18.08 9.93
CA SER A 132 -17.23 17.66 10.22
C SER A 132 -17.11 16.12 10.30
N ARG A 133 -18.03 15.45 10.98
CA ARG A 133 -18.06 13.97 11.04
C ARG A 133 -18.28 13.35 9.67
N LEU A 134 -19.14 13.94 8.85
CA LEU A 134 -19.46 13.45 7.51
C LEU A 134 -18.28 13.61 6.54
N THR A 135 -17.55 14.72 6.65
CA THR A 135 -16.46 15.01 5.71
C THR A 135 -15.10 14.49 6.18
N TYR A 136 -14.70 14.79 7.41
CA TYR A 136 -13.36 14.55 7.90
C TYR A 136 -13.15 13.14 8.46
N ASN A 137 -14.03 12.69 9.36
CA ASN A 137 -13.84 11.37 10.00
C ASN A 137 -13.98 10.21 9.02
N VAL A 138 -14.89 10.31 8.03
CA VAL A 138 -15.06 9.29 6.99
C VAL A 138 -13.83 9.22 6.11
N GLU A 139 -13.25 10.37 5.75
CA GLU A 139 -12.05 10.45 4.93
C GLU A 139 -10.85 9.81 5.64
N LEU A 140 -10.60 10.17 6.90
CA LEU A 140 -9.52 9.60 7.70
C LEU A 140 -9.59 8.07 7.81
N VAL A 141 -10.75 7.52 8.12
CA VAL A 141 -10.91 6.06 8.28
C VAL A 141 -10.72 5.34 6.95
N ALA A 142 -11.31 5.86 5.88
CA ALA A 142 -11.21 5.22 4.57
C ALA A 142 -9.79 5.34 3.99
N GLU A 143 -9.14 6.50 4.15
CA GLU A 143 -7.77 6.72 3.70
C GLU A 143 -6.79 5.83 4.48
N ALA A 144 -6.88 5.78 5.81
CA ALA A 144 -6.04 4.92 6.64
C ALA A 144 -6.19 3.44 6.26
N THR A 145 -7.42 2.97 6.02
CA THR A 145 -7.67 1.59 5.63
C THR A 145 -7.13 1.28 4.25
N THR A 146 -7.37 2.15 3.25
CA THR A 146 -6.92 1.94 1.88
C THR A 146 -5.40 2.04 1.78
N SER A 147 -4.79 3.00 2.45
CA SER A 147 -3.34 3.18 2.50
C SER A 147 -2.65 1.98 3.14
N ALA A 148 -3.13 1.50 4.30
CA ALA A 148 -2.55 0.35 4.98
C ALA A 148 -2.56 -0.91 4.09
N VAL A 149 -3.69 -1.21 3.44
CA VAL A 149 -3.80 -2.36 2.52
C VAL A 149 -2.86 -2.21 1.32
N THR A 150 -2.79 -1.01 0.75
CA THR A 150 -1.94 -0.73 -0.42
C THR A 150 -0.46 -0.89 -0.08
N VAL A 151 -0.01 -0.34 1.04
CA VAL A 151 1.38 -0.45 1.52
C VAL A 151 1.73 -1.90 1.81
N LEU A 152 0.89 -2.63 2.57
CA LEU A 152 1.12 -4.04 2.88
C LEU A 152 1.24 -4.90 1.61
N LEU A 153 0.37 -4.70 0.63
CA LEU A 153 0.44 -5.45 -0.63
C LEU A 153 1.70 -5.10 -1.43
N ARG A 154 2.03 -3.82 -1.54
CA ARG A 154 3.22 -3.35 -2.25
C ARG A 154 4.49 -3.92 -1.63
N ASP A 155 4.64 -3.77 -0.31
CA ASP A 155 5.84 -4.22 0.40
C ASP A 155 5.97 -5.74 0.37
N THR A 156 4.86 -6.47 0.54
CA THR A 156 4.84 -7.93 0.44
C THR A 156 5.28 -8.38 -0.96
N LEU A 157 4.75 -7.79 -2.03
CA LEU A 157 5.16 -8.11 -3.39
C LEU A 157 6.64 -7.78 -3.61
N THR A 158 7.10 -6.63 -3.15
CA THR A 158 8.51 -6.23 -3.27
C THR A 158 9.43 -7.23 -2.56
N ILE A 159 9.09 -7.62 -1.33
CA ILE A 159 9.85 -8.62 -0.57
C ILE A 159 9.87 -9.96 -1.31
N VAL A 160 8.73 -10.44 -1.81
CA VAL A 160 8.65 -11.71 -2.54
C VAL A 160 9.51 -11.68 -3.80
N PHE A 161 9.45 -10.61 -4.59
CA PHE A 161 10.26 -10.49 -5.81
C PHE A 161 11.75 -10.37 -5.51
N LEU A 162 12.13 -9.57 -4.51
CA LEU A 162 13.55 -9.43 -4.12
C LEU A 162 14.12 -10.73 -3.52
N LEU A 163 13.36 -11.41 -2.65
CA LEU A 163 13.78 -12.71 -2.11
C LEU A 163 13.86 -13.76 -3.22
N GLY A 164 12.89 -13.81 -4.12
CA GLY A 164 12.93 -14.71 -5.27
C GLY A 164 14.16 -14.48 -6.15
N MET A 165 14.48 -13.21 -6.42
CA MET A 165 15.66 -12.82 -7.17
C MET A 165 16.96 -13.21 -6.44
N LEU A 166 17.02 -12.97 -5.13
CA LEU A 166 18.18 -13.28 -4.31
C LEU A 166 18.44 -14.80 -4.25
N LEU A 167 17.38 -15.60 -4.09
CA LEU A 167 17.44 -17.06 -4.13
C LEU A 167 17.92 -17.58 -5.49
N TRP A 168 17.46 -16.96 -6.58
CA TRP A 168 17.87 -17.33 -7.92
C TRP A 168 19.32 -16.97 -8.22
N LEU A 169 19.78 -15.83 -7.70
CA LEU A 169 21.17 -15.36 -7.91
C LEU A 169 22.18 -16.13 -7.06
N ASN A 170 21.87 -16.35 -5.79
CA ASN A 170 22.75 -17.03 -4.85
C ASN A 170 21.98 -17.49 -3.59
N TRP A 171 21.49 -18.73 -3.62
CA TRP A 171 20.67 -19.28 -2.54
C TRP A 171 21.39 -19.31 -1.18
N GLN A 172 22.72 -19.45 -1.18
CA GLN A 172 23.54 -19.45 0.03
C GLN A 172 23.54 -18.07 0.72
N LEU A 173 23.70 -16.99 -0.07
CA LEU A 173 23.62 -15.63 0.44
C LEU A 173 22.20 -15.28 0.91
N ALA A 174 21.17 -15.74 0.18
CA ALA A 174 19.79 -15.55 0.57
C ALA A 174 19.49 -16.17 1.94
N LEU A 175 19.96 -17.40 2.16
CA LEU A 175 19.78 -18.13 3.41
C LEU A 175 20.53 -17.44 4.58
N PHE A 176 21.74 -16.93 4.31
CA PHE A 176 22.53 -16.18 5.29
C PHE A 176 21.82 -14.86 5.71
N VAL A 177 21.30 -14.09 4.75
CA VAL A 177 20.54 -12.86 5.03
C VAL A 177 19.26 -13.16 5.80
N LEU A 178 18.54 -14.22 5.42
CA LEU A 178 17.30 -14.62 6.08
C LEU A 178 17.54 -15.12 7.51
N LEU A 179 18.68 -15.78 7.77
CA LEU A 179 19.08 -16.23 9.11
C LEU A 179 19.53 -15.07 10.00
N LEU A 180 20.22 -14.08 9.43
CA LEU A 180 20.74 -12.92 10.18
C LEU A 180 19.69 -11.83 10.40
N GLY A 181 18.67 -11.72 9.54
CA GLY A 181 17.65 -10.70 9.63
C GLY A 181 16.87 -10.69 10.95
N PRO A 182 16.29 -11.81 11.41
CA PRO A 182 15.55 -11.88 12.67
C PRO A 182 16.39 -11.53 13.91
N PRO A 183 17.61 -12.06 14.12
CA PRO A 183 18.41 -11.71 15.30
C PRO A 183 18.84 -10.23 15.31
N ILE A 184 19.11 -9.63 14.16
CA ILE A 184 19.44 -8.21 14.08
C ILE A 184 18.22 -7.35 14.45
N SER A 185 17.04 -7.69 13.97
CA SER A 185 15.81 -6.95 14.31
C SER A 185 15.46 -7.05 15.80
N THR A 186 15.65 -8.21 16.43
CA THR A 186 15.47 -8.38 17.88
C THR A 186 16.51 -7.62 18.69
N LEU A 187 17.75 -7.58 18.21
CA LEU A 187 18.83 -6.82 18.87
C LEU A 187 18.55 -5.30 18.84
N ILE A 188 18.05 -4.78 17.72
CA ILE A 188 17.68 -3.36 17.57
C ILE A 188 16.52 -3.02 18.51
N GLN A 189 15.52 -3.90 18.62
CA GLN A 189 14.39 -3.69 19.54
C GLN A 189 14.80 -3.72 21.02
N PHE A 190 15.85 -4.46 21.35
CA PHE A 190 16.37 -4.53 22.73
C PHE A 190 17.19 -3.31 23.13
N ILE A 191 17.78 -2.62 22.14
CA ILE A 191 18.65 -1.43 22.38
C ILE A 191 17.84 -0.12 22.40
N ASN A 192 16.60 -0.12 21.83
CA ASN A 192 15.75 1.06 21.72
C ASN A 192 14.62 1.06 22.76
#